data_05912de86004c3a5c3c3043851189d3c
#
_entry.id   05912de86004c3a5c3c3043851189d3c
#
_cell.length_a   1.000
_cell.length_b   1.000
_cell.length_c   1.000
_cell.angle_alpha   90.00
_cell.angle_beta   90.00
_cell.angle_gamma   90.00
#
_symmetry.space_group_name_H-M   'P 1'
#
loop_
_entity.id
_entity.type
_entity.pdbx_description
1 polymer ?
#
loop_
_entity_poly.entity_id
_entity_poly.type
_entity_poly.pdbx_seq_one_letter_code
_entity_poly.pdbx_strand_id
1 'polypeptide(L)'
;MDCTDLYDNIAIDAVHNSAGRYDAPKCHEDTRKAVQEEIHGRIQEGDDDAEPKKILWLTGPAGTGKTAIAGSIADTCDEEGLLAGSFFFASFLASETRRSKRCLVATLAHHLISPLDDDHPLRRAVLSVVQRDRFVFCKRLKDQFKLLLVKPLGDTRGQFDASVLPKVFIIDGLDEVEAPNSREPGRDLHEVRTENEADQEEILSALLYAARDPSFPFRIVIASRPERTIQSFLSTVAACVTREIFLDDKYNPDSDIALFLMASFAKVRRRYRLPTLWPSEQDLQELVSNASGQFIYAATVIRFLQSGSHPNPRALQEALLSWKVQVKFGALAPLDALYARILRSSPDPALSAQWLWVIKNYRAPAFFIN
;
A
#
# COMPACT_ATOMS: atom_id res chain seq x y z
N MET A 1 8.14 31.99 -6.53
CA MET A 1 6.76 31.59 -6.89
C MET A 1 6.15 30.98 -5.64
N ASP A 2 5.04 31.52 -5.17
CA ASP A 2 4.41 31.04 -3.93
C ASP A 2 3.65 29.73 -4.22
N CYS A 3 4.11 28.63 -3.62
CA CYS A 3 3.55 27.26 -3.81
C CYS A 3 2.54 26.90 -2.73
N THR A 4 2.17 27.84 -1.88
CA THR A 4 1.36 27.63 -0.67
C THR A 4 0.08 26.88 -0.97
N ASP A 5 -0.66 27.27 -2.01
CA ASP A 5 -1.94 26.64 -2.36
C ASP A 5 -1.81 25.15 -2.76
N LEU A 6 -0.69 24.73 -3.37
CA LEU A 6 -0.43 23.32 -3.68
C LEU A 6 -0.09 22.54 -2.41
N TYR A 7 0.79 23.09 -1.56
CA TYR A 7 1.22 22.46 -0.31
C TYR A 7 0.06 22.20 0.67
N ASP A 8 -0.93 23.08 0.71
CA ASP A 8 -2.10 22.95 1.58
C ASP A 8 -3.03 21.81 1.17
N ASN A 9 -2.86 21.27 -0.05
CA ASN A 9 -3.70 20.22 -0.61
C ASN A 9 -2.99 18.87 -0.80
N ILE A 10 -1.74 18.73 -0.33
CA ILE A 10 -1.00 17.46 -0.40
C ILE A 10 -1.17 16.64 0.87
N ALA A 11 -1.06 15.32 0.73
CA ALA A 11 -0.99 14.35 1.82
C ALA A 11 0.48 13.88 1.97
N ILE A 12 1.31 14.64 2.67
CA ILE A 12 2.73 14.33 2.81
C ILE A 12 2.97 12.99 3.53
N ASP A 13 2.06 12.58 4.40
CA ASP A 13 2.09 11.31 5.13
C ASP A 13 1.68 10.10 4.26
N ALA A 14 1.15 10.33 3.05
CA ALA A 14 0.81 9.30 2.08
C ALA A 14 1.96 8.95 1.13
N VAL A 15 3.06 9.69 1.14
CA VAL A 15 4.21 9.45 0.27
C VAL A 15 5.07 8.30 0.82
N HIS A 16 5.70 7.50 -0.06
CA HIS A 16 6.43 6.27 0.31
C HIS A 16 7.48 6.48 1.41
N ASN A 17 8.25 7.55 1.36
CA ASN A 17 9.36 7.87 2.27
C ASN A 17 8.99 8.84 3.40
N SER A 18 7.70 9.08 3.65
CA SER A 18 7.26 9.99 4.71
C SER A 18 7.55 9.46 6.12
N ALA A 19 7.79 10.37 7.07
CA ALA A 19 7.94 10.01 8.49
C ALA A 19 6.70 9.29 9.06
N GLY A 20 5.50 9.59 8.55
CA GLY A 20 4.26 8.89 8.90
C GLY A 20 4.19 7.43 8.45
N ARG A 21 5.20 6.98 7.69
CA ARG A 21 5.32 5.60 7.18
C ARG A 21 6.62 4.91 7.62
N TYR A 22 7.30 5.42 8.66
CA TYR A 22 8.61 4.90 9.08
C TYR A 22 8.58 3.40 9.43
N ASP A 23 7.47 2.88 9.93
CA ASP A 23 7.25 1.47 10.28
C ASP A 23 6.35 0.73 9.28
N ALA A 24 6.10 1.32 8.10
CA ALA A 24 5.34 0.66 7.04
C ALA A 24 6.02 -0.67 6.63
N PRO A 25 5.23 -1.70 6.30
CA PRO A 25 5.79 -2.98 5.93
C PRO A 25 6.63 -2.83 4.64
N LYS A 26 7.84 -3.42 4.65
CA LYS A 26 8.72 -3.58 3.50
C LYS A 26 9.04 -5.05 3.28
N CYS A 27 9.36 -5.42 2.05
CA CYS A 27 9.86 -6.75 1.78
C CYS A 27 11.20 -6.98 2.48
N HIS A 28 11.39 -8.18 3.02
CA HIS A 28 12.72 -8.59 3.44
C HIS A 28 13.62 -8.73 2.20
N GLU A 29 14.92 -8.45 2.32
CA GLU A 29 15.88 -8.38 1.21
C GLU A 29 15.84 -9.58 0.24
N ASP A 30 15.52 -10.77 0.75
CA ASP A 30 15.49 -12.00 -0.03
C ASP A 30 14.07 -12.48 -0.40
N THR A 31 13.03 -11.68 -0.13
CA THR A 31 11.64 -12.10 -0.37
C THR A 31 10.97 -11.28 -1.47
N ARG A 32 10.01 -11.91 -2.15
CA ARG A 32 9.22 -11.28 -3.23
C ARG A 32 10.05 -10.75 -4.40
N LYS A 33 11.28 -11.25 -4.61
CA LYS A 33 12.17 -10.80 -5.70
C LYS A 33 11.53 -10.98 -7.06
N ALA A 34 11.00 -12.15 -7.36
CA ALA A 34 10.43 -12.44 -8.69
C ALA A 34 9.29 -11.47 -9.07
N VAL A 35 8.40 -11.12 -8.16
CA VAL A 35 7.33 -10.15 -8.44
C VAL A 35 7.85 -8.72 -8.52
N GLN A 36 8.85 -8.37 -7.70
CA GLN A 36 9.48 -7.05 -7.77
C GLN A 36 10.24 -6.88 -9.09
N GLU A 37 10.99 -7.87 -9.53
CA GLU A 37 11.70 -7.92 -10.83
C GLU A 37 10.72 -7.85 -12.00
N GLU A 38 9.60 -8.58 -11.94
CA GLU A 38 8.56 -8.51 -12.97
C GLU A 38 7.98 -7.09 -13.10
N ILE A 39 7.63 -6.45 -11.97
CA ILE A 39 7.07 -5.09 -12.01
C ILE A 39 8.14 -4.09 -12.45
N HIS A 40 9.35 -4.18 -11.92
CA HIS A 40 10.44 -3.27 -12.23
C HIS A 40 10.87 -3.36 -13.71
N GLY A 41 11.00 -4.57 -14.26
CA GLY A 41 11.28 -4.78 -15.68
C GLY A 41 10.22 -4.14 -16.57
N ARG A 42 8.93 -4.29 -16.21
CA ARG A 42 7.83 -3.64 -16.96
C ARG A 42 7.85 -2.10 -16.84
N ILE A 43 8.35 -1.55 -15.74
CA ILE A 43 8.51 -0.10 -15.59
C ILE A 43 9.64 0.40 -16.50
N GLN A 44 10.75 -0.31 -16.59
CA GLN A 44 11.92 0.10 -17.38
C GLN A 44 11.79 -0.16 -18.88
N GLU A 45 11.43 -1.37 -19.27
CA GLU A 45 11.52 -1.86 -20.64
C GLU A 45 10.22 -1.74 -21.42
N GLY A 46 9.11 -1.62 -20.72
CA GLY A 46 7.80 -1.64 -21.33
C GLY A 46 7.23 -3.05 -21.43
N ASP A 47 6.08 -3.18 -22.08
CA ASP A 47 5.48 -4.47 -22.42
C ASP A 47 5.86 -4.84 -23.85
N ASP A 48 6.20 -6.13 -24.06
CA ASP A 48 6.39 -6.72 -25.40
C ASP A 48 5.08 -6.85 -26.18
N ASP A 49 3.94 -6.48 -25.56
CA ASP A 49 2.63 -6.49 -26.19
C ASP A 49 2.54 -5.42 -27.29
N ALA A 50 1.82 -5.71 -28.35
CA ALA A 50 1.57 -4.78 -29.44
C ALA A 50 0.90 -3.45 -28.99
N GLU A 51 0.21 -3.49 -27.85
CA GLU A 51 -0.32 -2.32 -27.14
C GLU A 51 0.23 -2.29 -25.72
N PRO A 52 1.08 -1.30 -25.36
CA PRO A 52 1.68 -1.21 -24.03
C PRO A 52 0.63 -1.07 -22.93
N LYS A 53 0.65 -1.96 -21.94
CA LYS A 53 -0.21 -1.88 -20.76
C LYS A 53 0.33 -0.82 -19.81
N LYS A 54 -0.32 0.33 -19.74
CA LYS A 54 0.13 1.44 -18.89
C LYS A 54 -0.26 1.30 -17.42
N ILE A 55 -1.24 0.46 -17.09
CA ILE A 55 -1.66 0.17 -15.73
C ILE A 55 -1.21 -1.24 -15.35
N LEU A 56 -0.42 -1.35 -14.29
CA LEU A 56 -0.03 -2.62 -13.66
C LEU A 56 -0.85 -2.77 -12.37
N TRP A 57 -1.71 -3.77 -12.30
CA TRP A 57 -2.55 -4.01 -11.14
C TRP A 57 -2.00 -5.16 -10.31
N LEU A 58 -1.32 -4.82 -9.20
CA LEU A 58 -0.84 -5.77 -8.20
C LEU A 58 -2.00 -6.13 -7.26
N THR A 59 -2.48 -7.35 -7.35
CA THR A 59 -3.65 -7.79 -6.60
C THR A 59 -3.45 -9.15 -5.92
N GLY A 60 -4.34 -9.49 -5.01
CA GLY A 60 -4.31 -10.74 -4.24
C GLY A 60 -5.02 -10.60 -2.89
N PRO A 61 -5.18 -11.71 -2.15
CA PRO A 61 -5.85 -11.74 -0.86
C PRO A 61 -5.23 -10.78 0.18
N ALA A 62 -5.98 -10.54 1.26
CA ALA A 62 -5.44 -9.79 2.40
C ALA A 62 -4.21 -10.49 2.99
N GLY A 63 -3.21 -9.73 3.41
CA GLY A 63 -2.02 -10.29 4.07
C GLY A 63 -0.95 -10.90 3.15
N THR A 64 -1.11 -10.85 1.82
CA THR A 64 -0.12 -11.38 0.85
C THR A 64 1.11 -10.48 0.65
N GLY A 65 1.11 -9.27 1.24
CA GLY A 65 2.26 -8.36 1.21
C GLY A 65 2.23 -7.30 0.10
N LYS A 66 1.09 -7.01 -0.53
CA LYS A 66 0.96 -5.98 -1.58
C LYS A 66 1.59 -4.64 -1.22
N THR A 67 1.23 -4.10 -0.05
CA THR A 67 1.79 -2.84 0.45
C THR A 67 3.30 -2.90 0.67
N ALA A 68 3.82 -4.04 1.13
CA ALA A 68 5.26 -4.23 1.28
C ALA A 68 5.98 -4.23 -0.08
N ILE A 69 5.41 -4.92 -1.08
CA ILE A 69 5.93 -4.95 -2.44
C ILE A 69 5.88 -3.55 -3.05
N ALA A 70 4.72 -2.87 -2.98
CA ALA A 70 4.56 -1.51 -3.51
C ALA A 70 5.53 -0.50 -2.85
N GLY A 71 5.75 -0.63 -1.52
CA GLY A 71 6.71 0.19 -0.80
C GLY A 71 8.15 -0.07 -1.21
N SER A 72 8.56 -1.35 -1.35
CA SER A 72 9.90 -1.70 -1.80
C SER A 72 10.18 -1.26 -3.24
N ILE A 73 9.20 -1.40 -4.14
CA ILE A 73 9.31 -0.91 -5.53
C ILE A 73 9.39 0.62 -5.55
N ALA A 74 8.63 1.31 -4.71
CA ALA A 74 8.68 2.77 -4.63
C ALA A 74 10.07 3.25 -4.20
N ASP A 75 10.68 2.61 -3.17
CA ASP A 75 12.02 2.93 -2.73
C ASP A 75 13.05 2.69 -3.87
N THR A 76 13.02 1.53 -4.53
CA THR A 76 13.92 1.22 -5.64
C THR A 76 13.76 2.20 -6.80
N CYS A 77 12.51 2.50 -7.20
CA CYS A 77 12.25 3.46 -8.27
C CYS A 77 12.67 4.89 -7.90
N ASP A 78 12.57 5.28 -6.62
CA ASP A 78 13.04 6.59 -6.15
C ASP A 78 14.57 6.69 -6.22
N GLU A 79 15.28 5.67 -5.73
CA GLU A 79 16.75 5.57 -5.80
C GLU A 79 17.29 5.61 -7.24
N GLU A 80 16.54 5.05 -8.19
CA GLU A 80 16.89 5.01 -9.62
C GLU A 80 16.37 6.24 -10.41
N GLY A 81 15.67 7.18 -9.78
CA GLY A 81 15.07 8.34 -10.45
C GLY A 81 13.88 7.99 -11.36
N LEU A 82 13.27 6.83 -11.19
CA LEU A 82 12.14 6.35 -11.99
C LEU A 82 10.77 6.71 -11.39
N LEU A 83 10.71 7.11 -10.11
CA LEU A 83 9.46 7.36 -9.40
C LEU A 83 8.94 8.78 -9.70
N ALA A 84 7.82 8.87 -10.45
CA ALA A 84 7.11 10.13 -10.70
C ALA A 84 6.29 10.60 -9.49
N GLY A 85 5.84 9.66 -8.67
CA GLY A 85 5.14 9.93 -7.44
C GLY A 85 4.50 8.69 -6.84
N SER A 86 4.16 8.79 -5.57
CA SER A 86 3.52 7.70 -4.84
C SER A 86 2.41 8.20 -3.94
N PHE A 87 1.37 7.37 -3.74
CA PHE A 87 0.30 7.61 -2.80
C PHE A 87 -0.14 6.30 -2.16
N PHE A 88 -0.09 6.25 -0.83
CA PHE A 88 -0.43 5.07 -0.04
C PHE A 88 -1.67 5.36 0.82
N PHE A 89 -2.82 4.89 0.37
CA PHE A 89 -4.04 4.96 1.16
C PHE A 89 -3.94 4.11 2.43
N ALA A 90 -4.62 4.50 3.49
CA ALA A 90 -4.67 3.73 4.73
C ALA A 90 -5.91 4.08 5.55
N SER A 91 -6.88 3.17 5.57
CA SER A 91 -8.15 3.34 6.29
C SER A 91 -8.03 3.23 7.80
N PHE A 92 -7.03 2.50 8.33
CA PHE A 92 -6.85 2.28 9.77
C PHE A 92 -6.23 3.46 10.52
N LEU A 93 -5.65 4.44 9.79
CA LEU A 93 -5.04 5.62 10.40
C LEU A 93 -6.06 6.73 10.68
N ALA A 94 -5.71 7.59 11.63
CA ALA A 94 -6.51 8.77 11.96
C ALA A 94 -6.47 9.84 10.84
N SER A 95 -5.43 9.84 10.00
CA SER A 95 -5.24 10.83 8.93
C SER A 95 -6.34 10.75 7.87
N GLU A 96 -7.13 11.82 7.76
CA GLU A 96 -8.17 11.95 6.75
C GLU A 96 -7.56 12.06 5.35
N THR A 97 -6.41 12.70 5.22
CA THR A 97 -5.70 12.93 3.96
C THR A 97 -5.27 11.62 3.30
N ARG A 98 -4.96 10.57 4.09
CA ARG A 98 -4.59 9.25 3.59
C ARG A 98 -5.78 8.32 3.32
N ARG A 99 -6.97 8.67 3.77
CA ARG A 99 -8.18 7.87 3.54
C ARG A 99 -8.99 8.37 2.37
N SER A 100 -8.89 9.67 2.09
CA SER A 100 -9.71 10.35 1.10
C SER A 100 -8.98 10.51 -0.24
N LYS A 101 -9.73 10.45 -1.32
CA LYS A 101 -9.24 10.78 -2.68
C LYS A 101 -8.80 12.24 -2.84
N ARG A 102 -9.20 13.13 -1.91
CA ARG A 102 -9.09 14.59 -2.04
C ARG A 102 -7.67 15.07 -2.37
N CYS A 103 -6.67 14.52 -1.68
CA CYS A 103 -5.27 14.96 -1.82
C CYS A 103 -4.48 14.18 -2.88
N LEU A 104 -5.08 13.17 -3.53
CA LEU A 104 -4.36 12.27 -4.44
C LEU A 104 -3.64 13.02 -5.57
N VAL A 105 -4.37 13.81 -6.36
CA VAL A 105 -3.82 14.45 -7.55
C VAL A 105 -2.82 15.55 -7.20
N ALA A 106 -3.11 16.35 -6.16
CA ALA A 106 -2.19 17.37 -5.68
C ALA A 106 -0.86 16.76 -5.20
N THR A 107 -0.92 15.63 -4.47
CA THR A 107 0.27 14.92 -3.98
C THR A 107 1.09 14.37 -5.13
N LEU A 108 0.46 13.72 -6.13
CA LEU A 108 1.16 13.20 -7.30
C LEU A 108 1.78 14.30 -8.15
N ALA A 109 1.04 15.41 -8.37
CA ALA A 109 1.55 16.55 -9.11
C ALA A 109 2.74 17.22 -8.40
N HIS A 110 2.65 17.41 -7.08
CA HIS A 110 3.73 17.93 -6.26
C HIS A 110 4.97 17.03 -6.34
N HIS A 111 4.81 15.71 -6.19
CA HIS A 111 5.91 14.75 -6.23
C HIS A 111 6.64 14.82 -7.58
N LEU A 112 5.89 14.85 -8.69
CA LEU A 112 6.44 14.94 -10.04
C LEU A 112 7.29 16.20 -10.25
N ILE A 113 6.84 17.36 -9.74
CA ILE A 113 7.52 18.64 -10.01
C ILE A 113 8.54 19.03 -8.94
N SER A 114 8.53 18.38 -7.77
CA SER A 114 9.40 18.72 -6.64
C SER A 114 10.90 18.59 -6.97
N PRO A 115 11.38 17.56 -7.67
CA PRO A 115 12.78 17.42 -8.02
C PRO A 115 13.23 18.29 -9.19
N LEU A 116 12.29 18.96 -9.89
CA LEU A 116 12.61 19.80 -11.03
C LEU A 116 13.05 21.20 -10.60
N ASP A 117 13.97 21.81 -11.33
CA ASP A 117 14.42 23.19 -11.11
C ASP A 117 13.26 24.19 -11.20
N ASP A 118 13.40 25.34 -10.55
CA ASP A 118 12.34 26.36 -10.49
C ASP A 118 11.97 26.93 -11.87
N ASP A 119 12.88 26.96 -12.82
CA ASP A 119 12.69 27.42 -14.19
C ASP A 119 12.26 26.30 -15.15
N HIS A 120 12.21 25.07 -14.71
CA HIS A 120 11.79 23.93 -15.54
C HIS A 120 10.39 24.15 -16.12
N PRO A 121 10.19 23.98 -17.45
CA PRO A 121 8.92 24.31 -18.12
C PRO A 121 7.72 23.61 -17.51
N LEU A 122 7.84 22.31 -17.20
CA LEU A 122 6.76 21.52 -16.61
C LEU A 122 6.38 22.04 -15.21
N ARG A 123 7.37 22.32 -14.35
CA ARG A 123 7.12 22.88 -13.01
C ARG A 123 6.36 24.19 -13.08
N ARG A 124 6.81 25.10 -13.94
CA ARG A 124 6.17 26.41 -14.16
C ARG A 124 4.75 26.26 -14.71
N ALA A 125 4.52 25.32 -15.63
CA ALA A 125 3.21 25.08 -16.19
C ALA A 125 2.21 24.60 -15.12
N VAL A 126 2.59 23.61 -14.28
CA VAL A 126 1.75 23.12 -13.17
C VAL A 126 1.46 24.23 -12.16
N LEU A 127 2.47 24.95 -11.70
CA LEU A 127 2.28 26.04 -10.73
C LEU A 127 1.45 27.20 -11.28
N SER A 128 1.56 27.48 -12.58
CA SER A 128 0.71 28.48 -13.26
C SER A 128 -0.78 28.10 -13.23
N VAL A 129 -1.11 26.80 -13.33
CA VAL A 129 -2.51 26.34 -13.22
C VAL A 129 -3.03 26.60 -11.80
N VAL A 130 -2.26 26.24 -10.77
CA VAL A 130 -2.64 26.45 -9.37
C VAL A 130 -2.87 27.94 -9.07
N GLN A 131 -2.00 28.81 -9.56
CA GLN A 131 -2.12 30.27 -9.38
C GLN A 131 -3.35 30.89 -10.07
N ARG A 132 -3.70 30.37 -11.25
CA ARG A 132 -4.84 30.90 -12.04
C ARG A 132 -6.18 30.38 -11.55
N ASP A 133 -6.23 29.17 -11.03
CA ASP A 133 -7.45 28.50 -10.62
C ASP A 133 -7.32 27.94 -9.20
N ARG A 134 -7.63 28.76 -8.22
CA ARG A 134 -7.59 28.38 -6.78
C ARG A 134 -8.59 27.25 -6.42
N PHE A 135 -9.59 27.03 -7.28
CA PHE A 135 -10.57 25.95 -7.08
C PHE A 135 -10.19 24.65 -7.77
N VAL A 136 -8.97 24.55 -8.34
CA VAL A 136 -8.53 23.35 -9.07
C VAL A 136 -8.65 22.09 -8.22
N PHE A 137 -8.34 22.16 -6.92
CA PHE A 137 -8.41 21.04 -5.98
C PHE A 137 -9.83 20.69 -5.53
N CYS A 138 -10.83 21.53 -5.84
CA CYS A 138 -12.25 21.26 -5.59
C CYS A 138 -12.96 20.64 -6.79
N LYS A 139 -12.27 20.48 -7.92
CA LYS A 139 -12.83 19.87 -9.13
C LYS A 139 -12.86 18.35 -9.02
N ARG A 140 -13.61 17.68 -9.91
CA ARG A 140 -13.57 16.21 -10.05
C ARG A 140 -12.15 15.74 -10.33
N LEU A 141 -11.78 14.56 -9.87
CA LEU A 141 -10.41 14.03 -10.03
C LEU A 141 -9.93 14.02 -11.47
N LYS A 142 -10.81 13.64 -12.41
CA LYS A 142 -10.47 13.66 -13.84
C LYS A 142 -10.06 15.06 -14.31
N ASP A 143 -10.76 16.10 -13.86
CA ASP A 143 -10.44 17.48 -14.24
C ASP A 143 -9.13 17.94 -13.57
N GLN A 144 -8.86 17.51 -12.33
CA GLN A 144 -7.59 17.75 -11.66
C GLN A 144 -6.43 17.06 -12.39
N PHE A 145 -6.54 15.77 -12.74
CA PHE A 145 -5.54 15.05 -13.55
C PHE A 145 -5.27 15.75 -14.88
N LYS A 146 -6.35 16.16 -15.57
CA LYS A 146 -6.24 16.89 -16.83
C LYS A 146 -5.46 18.19 -16.66
N LEU A 147 -5.80 19.00 -15.64
CA LEU A 147 -5.26 20.35 -15.48
C LEU A 147 -3.86 20.36 -14.87
N LEU A 148 -3.57 19.46 -13.92
CA LEU A 148 -2.32 19.47 -13.15
C LEU A 148 -1.25 18.53 -13.70
N LEU A 149 -1.63 17.53 -14.52
CA LEU A 149 -0.68 16.55 -15.04
C LEU A 149 -0.71 16.51 -16.58
N VAL A 150 -1.81 16.08 -17.18
CA VAL A 150 -1.88 15.78 -18.63
C VAL A 150 -1.65 17.02 -19.49
N LYS A 151 -2.37 18.10 -19.21
CA LYS A 151 -2.25 19.34 -20.00
C LYS A 151 -0.87 20.01 -19.86
N PRO A 152 -0.29 20.17 -18.65
CA PRO A 152 1.07 20.71 -18.51
C PRO A 152 2.12 19.89 -19.27
N LEU A 153 2.03 18.56 -19.24
CA LEU A 153 2.91 17.68 -20.02
C LEU A 153 2.77 17.89 -21.53
N GLY A 154 1.53 18.03 -22.01
CA GLY A 154 1.25 18.31 -23.42
C GLY A 154 1.73 19.69 -23.86
N ASP A 155 1.44 20.72 -23.07
CA ASP A 155 1.76 22.13 -23.36
C ASP A 155 3.29 22.39 -23.36
N THR A 156 4.06 21.58 -22.59
CA THR A 156 5.52 21.71 -22.50
C THR A 156 6.29 20.69 -23.35
N ARG A 157 5.58 19.92 -24.16
CA ARG A 157 6.18 18.92 -25.06
C ARG A 157 7.21 19.54 -25.99
N GLY A 158 8.42 18.99 -26.03
CA GLY A 158 9.53 19.50 -26.84
C GLY A 158 10.29 20.69 -26.24
N GLN A 159 9.91 21.17 -25.06
CA GLN A 159 10.65 22.22 -24.35
C GLN A 159 11.77 21.66 -23.42
N PHE A 160 11.77 20.35 -23.20
CA PHE A 160 12.79 19.62 -22.44
C PHE A 160 12.87 18.18 -22.96
N ASP A 161 13.92 17.47 -22.58
CA ASP A 161 14.08 16.06 -22.93
C ASP A 161 13.16 15.20 -22.06
N ALA A 162 12.11 14.64 -22.67
CA ALA A 162 11.15 13.79 -21.96
C ALA A 162 11.76 12.46 -21.47
N SER A 163 12.94 12.06 -21.95
CA SER A 163 13.61 10.82 -21.52
C SER A 163 14.16 10.92 -20.10
N VAL A 164 14.37 12.13 -19.59
CA VAL A 164 14.82 12.40 -18.21
C VAL A 164 13.69 12.39 -17.20
N LEU A 165 12.42 12.37 -17.67
CA LEU A 165 11.28 12.25 -16.74
C LEU A 165 11.27 10.87 -16.09
N PRO A 166 10.81 10.79 -14.84
CA PRO A 166 10.54 9.51 -14.19
C PRO A 166 9.52 8.69 -14.98
N LYS A 167 9.33 7.42 -14.63
CA LYS A 167 8.56 6.47 -15.46
C LYS A 167 7.26 5.99 -14.82
N VAL A 168 7.10 6.08 -13.48
CA VAL A 168 6.02 5.40 -12.79
C VAL A 168 5.39 6.22 -11.67
N PHE A 169 4.05 6.13 -11.58
CA PHE A 169 3.28 6.47 -10.38
C PHE A 169 2.89 5.18 -9.64
N ILE A 170 2.97 5.18 -8.30
CA ILE A 170 2.60 4.03 -7.47
C ILE A 170 1.47 4.44 -6.54
N ILE A 171 0.35 3.71 -6.59
CA ILE A 171 -0.85 3.93 -5.78
C ILE A 171 -1.16 2.64 -5.04
N ASP A 172 -1.03 2.63 -3.72
CA ASP A 172 -1.30 1.48 -2.87
C ASP A 172 -2.57 1.68 -2.04
N GLY A 173 -3.28 0.59 -1.76
CA GLY A 173 -4.42 0.58 -0.86
C GLY A 173 -5.70 1.20 -1.46
N LEU A 174 -5.90 1.11 -2.77
CA LEU A 174 -7.11 1.66 -3.41
C LEU A 174 -8.42 1.13 -2.79
N ASP A 175 -8.42 -0.10 -2.28
CA ASP A 175 -9.52 -0.71 -1.52
C ASP A 175 -9.74 -0.06 -0.14
N GLU A 176 -8.79 0.72 0.35
CA GLU A 176 -8.86 1.40 1.64
C GLU A 176 -9.37 2.85 1.55
N VAL A 177 -9.79 3.29 0.38
CA VAL A 177 -10.38 4.62 0.18
C VAL A 177 -11.70 4.73 0.93
N GLU A 178 -11.85 5.81 1.68
CA GLU A 178 -13.07 6.15 2.41
C GLU A 178 -13.64 7.49 1.91
N ALA A 179 -14.94 7.51 1.66
CA ALA A 179 -15.66 8.73 1.32
C ALA A 179 -15.67 9.71 2.51
N PRO A 180 -15.82 11.02 2.28
CA PRO A 180 -15.97 12.01 3.34
C PRO A 180 -17.11 11.62 4.30
N ASN A 181 -16.91 11.86 5.60
CA ASN A 181 -17.90 11.58 6.65
C ASN A 181 -18.29 10.09 6.81
N SER A 182 -17.61 9.16 6.16
CA SER A 182 -17.88 7.72 6.27
C SER A 182 -17.83 7.19 7.70
N ARG A 183 -17.14 7.92 8.60
CA ARG A 183 -16.95 7.58 10.01
C ARG A 183 -17.90 8.31 10.97
N GLU A 184 -18.82 9.10 10.48
CA GLU A 184 -19.81 9.75 11.33
C GLU A 184 -20.71 8.71 12.03
N PRO A 185 -20.99 8.89 13.34
CA PRO A 185 -21.86 7.98 14.07
C PRO A 185 -23.27 7.93 13.46
N GLY A 186 -23.81 6.71 13.33
CA GLY A 186 -25.19 6.51 12.84
C GLY A 186 -25.37 6.43 11.34
N ARG A 187 -24.28 6.49 10.55
CA ARG A 187 -24.35 6.27 9.10
C ARG A 187 -24.69 4.81 8.76
N ASP A 188 -25.50 4.63 7.75
CA ASP A 188 -25.79 3.30 7.21
C ASP A 188 -24.53 2.72 6.55
N LEU A 189 -24.18 1.47 6.91
CA LEU A 189 -23.00 0.80 6.38
C LEU A 189 -23.10 0.53 4.88
N HIS A 190 -24.31 0.34 4.36
CA HIS A 190 -24.52 0.11 2.94
C HIS A 190 -24.29 1.41 2.13
N GLU A 191 -24.79 2.54 2.65
CA GLU A 191 -24.55 3.86 2.04
C GLU A 191 -23.07 4.20 2.03
N VAL A 192 -22.38 4.03 3.17
CA VAL A 192 -20.93 4.25 3.29
C VAL A 192 -20.15 3.39 2.29
N ARG A 193 -20.53 2.12 2.15
CA ARG A 193 -19.90 1.23 1.19
C ARG A 193 -20.10 1.71 -0.25
N THR A 194 -21.31 2.09 -0.61
CA THR A 194 -21.64 2.60 -1.95
C THR A 194 -20.86 3.87 -2.28
N GLU A 195 -20.71 4.77 -1.33
CA GLU A 195 -19.91 5.99 -1.49
C GLU A 195 -18.42 5.68 -1.66
N ASN A 196 -17.88 4.75 -0.88
CA ASN A 196 -16.48 4.31 -1.02
C ASN A 196 -16.24 3.67 -2.41
N GLU A 197 -17.16 2.82 -2.87
CA GLU A 197 -17.11 2.21 -4.20
C GLU A 197 -17.16 3.27 -5.31
N ALA A 198 -17.99 4.32 -5.16
CA ALA A 198 -18.05 5.44 -6.09
C ALA A 198 -16.74 6.26 -6.12
N ASP A 199 -16.11 6.47 -4.95
CA ASP A 199 -14.82 7.15 -4.86
C ASP A 199 -13.69 6.34 -5.50
N GLN A 200 -13.69 5.02 -5.32
CA GLN A 200 -12.75 4.11 -6.00
C GLN A 200 -12.93 4.17 -7.53
N GLU A 201 -14.16 4.17 -8.02
CA GLU A 201 -14.45 4.26 -9.45
C GLU A 201 -14.05 5.62 -10.04
N GLU A 202 -14.24 6.73 -9.31
CA GLU A 202 -13.78 8.05 -9.74
C GLU A 202 -12.25 8.10 -9.86
N ILE A 203 -11.51 7.53 -8.89
CA ILE A 203 -10.05 7.43 -8.96
C ILE A 203 -9.64 6.63 -10.21
N LEU A 204 -10.19 5.43 -10.38
CA LEU A 204 -9.88 4.56 -11.51
C LEU A 204 -10.20 5.21 -12.86
N SER A 205 -11.32 5.94 -12.96
CA SER A 205 -11.72 6.68 -14.15
C SER A 205 -10.74 7.80 -14.49
N ALA A 206 -10.25 8.50 -13.48
CA ALA A 206 -9.25 9.56 -13.64
C ALA A 206 -7.89 9.02 -14.07
N LEU A 207 -7.44 7.89 -13.46
CA LEU A 207 -6.21 7.20 -13.84
C LEU A 207 -6.29 6.64 -15.28
N LEU A 208 -7.42 6.04 -15.64
CA LEU A 208 -7.66 5.54 -16.99
C LEU A 208 -7.63 6.68 -18.02
N TYR A 209 -8.22 7.84 -17.71
CA TYR A 209 -8.16 9.01 -18.55
C TYR A 209 -6.71 9.43 -18.81
N ALA A 210 -5.89 9.53 -17.76
CA ALA A 210 -4.47 9.85 -17.91
C ALA A 210 -3.71 8.78 -18.70
N ALA A 211 -3.90 7.49 -18.38
CA ALA A 211 -3.22 6.39 -19.05
C ALA A 211 -3.50 6.31 -20.57
N ARG A 212 -4.68 6.76 -21.01
CA ARG A 212 -5.06 6.79 -22.44
C ARG A 212 -4.55 8.03 -23.19
N ASP A 213 -4.11 9.05 -22.48
CA ASP A 213 -3.63 10.27 -23.12
C ASP A 213 -2.17 10.08 -23.61
N PRO A 214 -1.88 10.40 -24.87
CA PRO A 214 -0.53 10.27 -25.44
C PRO A 214 0.48 11.25 -24.83
N SER A 215 0.03 12.32 -24.17
CA SER A 215 0.91 13.26 -23.47
C SER A 215 1.34 12.77 -22.08
N PHE A 216 0.73 11.67 -21.58
CA PHE A 216 1.05 11.08 -20.27
C PHE A 216 2.01 9.89 -20.44
N PRO A 217 3.33 10.09 -20.25
CA PRO A 217 4.33 9.06 -20.59
C PRO A 217 4.47 7.99 -19.50
N PHE A 218 3.84 8.17 -18.34
CA PHE A 218 4.06 7.34 -17.15
C PHE A 218 3.25 6.05 -17.18
N ARG A 219 3.79 5.03 -16.52
CA ARG A 219 3.05 3.86 -16.06
C ARG A 219 2.41 4.13 -14.72
N ILE A 220 1.41 3.34 -14.37
CA ILE A 220 0.71 3.44 -13.09
C ILE A 220 0.69 2.04 -12.47
N VAL A 221 1.31 1.87 -11.31
CA VAL A 221 1.19 0.66 -10.50
C VAL A 221 0.08 0.90 -9.48
N ILE A 222 -0.95 0.06 -9.49
CA ILE A 222 -2.05 0.08 -8.52
C ILE A 222 -1.94 -1.19 -7.70
N ALA A 223 -1.84 -1.07 -6.36
CA ALA A 223 -1.93 -2.20 -5.47
C ALA A 223 -3.24 -2.15 -4.67
N SER A 224 -4.03 -3.22 -4.73
CA SER A 224 -5.30 -3.32 -4.02
C SER A 224 -5.74 -4.77 -3.80
N ARG A 225 -6.71 -4.98 -2.93
CA ARG A 225 -7.49 -6.23 -2.92
C ARG A 225 -8.37 -6.30 -4.16
N PRO A 226 -8.75 -7.52 -4.61
CA PRO A 226 -9.66 -7.70 -5.73
C PRO A 226 -11.13 -7.45 -5.30
N GLU A 227 -11.38 -6.25 -4.77
CA GLU A 227 -12.74 -5.79 -4.46
C GLU A 227 -13.57 -5.73 -5.75
N ARG A 228 -14.86 -6.05 -5.66
CA ARG A 228 -15.72 -6.23 -6.83
C ARG A 228 -15.71 -5.04 -7.80
N THR A 229 -15.78 -3.83 -7.27
CA THR A 229 -15.78 -2.59 -8.08
C THR A 229 -14.45 -2.40 -8.79
N ILE A 230 -13.32 -2.55 -8.08
CA ILE A 230 -11.97 -2.42 -8.63
C ILE A 230 -11.71 -3.48 -9.69
N GLN A 231 -12.01 -4.77 -9.36
CA GLN A 231 -11.83 -5.89 -10.27
C GLN A 231 -12.67 -5.71 -11.54
N SER A 232 -13.95 -5.41 -11.40
CA SER A 232 -14.83 -5.20 -12.55
C SER A 232 -14.32 -4.08 -13.45
N PHE A 233 -13.91 -2.93 -12.88
CA PHE A 233 -13.42 -1.80 -13.66
C PHE A 233 -12.13 -2.14 -14.42
N LEU A 234 -11.13 -2.70 -13.74
CA LEU A 234 -9.82 -2.98 -14.34
C LEU A 234 -9.85 -4.12 -15.35
N SER A 235 -10.74 -5.13 -15.16
CA SER A 235 -10.87 -6.27 -16.07
C SER A 235 -11.84 -6.05 -17.24
N THR A 236 -12.66 -4.98 -17.21
CA THR A 236 -13.60 -4.68 -18.30
C THR A 236 -13.34 -3.31 -18.93
N VAL A 237 -13.56 -2.22 -18.19
CA VAL A 237 -13.48 -0.85 -18.69
C VAL A 237 -12.04 -0.46 -19.08
N ALA A 238 -11.07 -0.87 -18.28
CA ALA A 238 -9.66 -0.59 -18.46
C ALA A 238 -8.83 -1.78 -18.99
N ALA A 239 -9.45 -2.89 -19.36
CA ALA A 239 -8.77 -4.13 -19.73
C ALA A 239 -7.71 -3.98 -20.84
N CYS A 240 -7.96 -3.10 -21.82
CA CYS A 240 -7.03 -2.85 -22.92
C CYS A 240 -5.70 -2.19 -22.48
N VAL A 241 -5.68 -1.47 -21.36
CA VAL A 241 -4.48 -0.77 -20.83
C VAL A 241 -3.99 -1.35 -19.51
N THR A 242 -4.63 -2.40 -18.98
CA THR A 242 -4.30 -3.00 -17.69
C THR A 242 -3.67 -4.37 -17.85
N ARG A 243 -2.60 -4.61 -17.08
CA ARG A 243 -2.04 -5.94 -16.83
C ARG A 243 -2.21 -6.26 -15.35
N GLU A 244 -2.81 -7.40 -15.09
CA GLU A 244 -2.97 -7.93 -13.73
C GLU A 244 -1.73 -8.74 -13.33
N ILE A 245 -1.24 -8.51 -12.11
CA ILE A 245 -0.20 -9.27 -11.42
C ILE A 245 -0.84 -9.79 -10.14
N PHE A 246 -1.37 -11.03 -10.22
CA PHE A 246 -2.05 -11.66 -9.10
C PHE A 246 -1.04 -12.42 -8.23
N LEU A 247 -1.03 -12.13 -6.92
CA LEU A 247 -0.14 -12.77 -5.95
C LEU A 247 -0.69 -14.15 -5.54
N ASP A 248 -0.38 -15.14 -6.35
CA ASP A 248 -0.72 -16.55 -6.17
C ASP A 248 0.52 -17.42 -5.91
N ASP A 249 0.36 -18.73 -5.99
CA ASP A 249 1.39 -19.73 -5.73
C ASP A 249 2.53 -19.69 -6.76
N LYS A 250 2.34 -19.08 -7.93
CA LYS A 250 3.41 -18.95 -8.96
C LYS A 250 4.62 -18.18 -8.45
N TYR A 251 4.44 -17.30 -7.46
CA TYR A 251 5.53 -16.55 -6.81
C TYR A 251 6.07 -17.24 -5.55
N ASN A 252 5.72 -18.52 -5.34
CA ASN A 252 6.23 -19.35 -4.25
C ASN A 252 6.22 -18.66 -2.87
N PRO A 253 5.05 -18.23 -2.37
CA PRO A 253 4.94 -17.46 -1.14
C PRO A 253 5.49 -18.19 0.09
N ASP A 254 5.37 -19.51 0.14
CA ASP A 254 5.82 -20.31 1.29
C ASP A 254 7.34 -20.29 1.44
N SER A 255 8.09 -20.34 0.33
CA SER A 255 9.55 -20.20 0.33
C SER A 255 9.96 -18.83 0.87
N ASP A 256 9.31 -17.76 0.41
CA ASP A 256 9.56 -16.40 0.87
C ASP A 256 9.22 -16.21 2.35
N ILE A 257 8.12 -16.82 2.81
CA ILE A 257 7.73 -16.79 4.23
C ILE A 257 8.76 -17.55 5.08
N ALA A 258 9.26 -18.68 4.60
CA ALA A 258 10.33 -19.41 5.30
C ALA A 258 11.60 -18.55 5.44
N LEU A 259 12.04 -17.88 4.37
CA LEU A 259 13.19 -16.96 4.39
C LEU A 259 12.97 -15.82 5.39
N PHE A 260 11.80 -15.17 5.33
CA PHE A 260 11.43 -14.11 6.28
C PHE A 260 11.47 -14.57 7.74
N LEU A 261 10.87 -15.73 8.03
CA LEU A 261 10.87 -16.31 9.38
C LEU A 261 12.27 -16.65 9.84
N MET A 262 13.10 -17.31 9.02
CA MET A 262 14.48 -17.68 9.34
C MET A 262 15.31 -16.45 9.70
N ALA A 263 15.27 -15.40 8.89
CA ALA A 263 15.98 -14.15 9.14
C ALA A 263 15.49 -13.46 10.42
N SER A 264 14.16 -13.43 10.62
CA SER A 264 13.56 -12.82 11.81
C SER A 264 13.89 -13.58 13.08
N PHE A 265 13.83 -14.93 13.06
CA PHE A 265 14.25 -15.76 14.17
C PHE A 265 15.75 -15.64 14.49
N ALA A 266 16.60 -15.41 13.51
CA ALA A 266 18.00 -15.13 13.75
C ALA A 266 18.21 -13.84 14.57
N LYS A 267 17.37 -12.81 14.36
CA LYS A 267 17.36 -11.59 15.17
C LYS A 267 16.85 -11.87 16.60
N VAL A 268 15.79 -12.65 16.74
CA VAL A 268 15.22 -13.06 18.03
C VAL A 268 16.25 -13.89 18.81
N ARG A 269 16.89 -14.88 18.19
CA ARG A 269 17.95 -15.69 18.83
C ARG A 269 19.07 -14.83 19.40
N ARG A 270 19.55 -13.88 18.64
CA ARG A 270 20.61 -12.96 19.12
C ARG A 270 20.16 -12.13 20.31
N ARG A 271 18.94 -11.57 20.24
CA ARG A 271 18.38 -10.71 21.29
C ARG A 271 18.21 -11.47 22.61
N TYR A 272 17.71 -12.69 22.56
CA TYR A 272 17.36 -13.49 23.76
C TYR A 272 18.37 -14.58 24.10
N ARG A 273 19.52 -14.63 23.38
CA ARG A 273 20.59 -15.62 23.56
C ARG A 273 20.06 -17.07 23.53
N LEU A 274 19.19 -17.38 22.60
CA LEU A 274 18.60 -18.70 22.41
C LEU A 274 19.57 -19.65 21.68
N PRO A 275 19.39 -20.97 21.80
CA PRO A 275 20.19 -21.96 21.07
C PRO A 275 20.14 -21.78 19.57
N THR A 276 21.20 -22.15 18.87
CA THR A 276 21.31 -22.02 17.40
C THR A 276 20.25 -22.81 16.64
N LEU A 277 19.79 -23.93 17.21
CA LEU A 277 18.77 -24.82 16.67
C LEU A 277 17.33 -24.39 16.98
N TRP A 278 17.13 -23.26 17.67
CA TRP A 278 15.81 -22.72 17.94
C TRP A 278 15.39 -21.69 16.85
N PRO A 279 14.14 -21.71 16.35
CA PRO A 279 13.16 -22.78 16.49
C PRO A 279 13.63 -24.04 15.75
N SER A 280 13.00 -25.20 16.01
CA SER A 280 13.32 -26.40 15.25
C SER A 280 12.85 -26.25 13.80
N GLU A 281 13.43 -27.03 12.90
CA GLU A 281 13.02 -27.05 11.49
C GLU A 281 11.54 -27.44 11.36
N GLN A 282 11.07 -28.36 12.19
CA GLN A 282 9.66 -28.75 12.23
C GLN A 282 8.75 -27.58 12.65
N ASP A 283 9.14 -26.79 13.65
CA ASP A 283 8.38 -25.61 14.08
C ASP A 283 8.32 -24.57 12.95
N LEU A 284 9.43 -24.37 12.22
CA LEU A 284 9.48 -23.46 11.07
C LEU A 284 8.53 -23.93 9.96
N GLN A 285 8.56 -25.21 9.59
CA GLN A 285 7.69 -25.77 8.55
C GLN A 285 6.21 -25.66 8.94
N GLU A 286 5.88 -25.89 10.21
CA GLU A 286 4.52 -25.72 10.71
C GLU A 286 4.05 -24.27 10.64
N LEU A 287 4.90 -23.30 10.97
CA LEU A 287 4.58 -21.88 10.84
C LEU A 287 4.36 -21.46 9.38
N VAL A 288 5.18 -21.96 8.45
CA VAL A 288 5.01 -21.73 7.02
C VAL A 288 3.69 -22.31 6.52
N SER A 289 3.40 -23.55 6.88
CA SER A 289 2.12 -24.20 6.53
C SER A 289 0.90 -23.44 7.07
N ASN A 290 0.98 -22.98 8.33
CA ASN A 290 -0.11 -22.20 8.95
C ASN A 290 -0.26 -20.80 8.32
N ALA A 291 0.79 -20.25 7.77
CA ALA A 291 0.73 -18.97 7.06
C ALA A 291 -0.08 -19.05 5.75
N SER A 292 -0.13 -20.22 5.11
CA SER A 292 -0.91 -20.45 3.88
C SER A 292 -0.71 -19.34 2.84
N GLY A 293 0.54 -18.96 2.55
CA GLY A 293 0.90 -17.89 1.64
C GLY A 293 0.70 -16.46 2.18
N GLN A 294 0.22 -16.29 3.41
CA GLN A 294 -0.08 -14.98 4.00
C GLN A 294 1.05 -14.48 4.91
N PHE A 295 1.80 -13.51 4.45
CA PHE A 295 2.88 -12.87 5.22
C PHE A 295 2.40 -12.25 6.55
N ILE A 296 1.15 -11.80 6.62
CA ILE A 296 0.60 -11.21 7.85
C ILE A 296 0.64 -12.17 9.02
N TYR A 297 0.45 -13.48 8.79
CA TYR A 297 0.57 -14.50 9.84
C TYR A 297 2.00 -14.52 10.38
N ALA A 298 2.99 -14.70 9.53
CA ALA A 298 4.40 -14.74 9.90
C ALA A 298 4.87 -13.44 10.59
N ALA A 299 4.48 -12.29 10.05
CA ALA A 299 4.80 -10.99 10.63
C ALA A 299 4.17 -10.83 12.03
N THR A 300 2.92 -11.27 12.22
CA THR A 300 2.24 -11.22 13.53
C THR A 300 2.92 -12.12 14.55
N VAL A 301 3.34 -13.33 14.15
CA VAL A 301 4.13 -14.24 15.00
C VAL A 301 5.41 -13.53 15.49
N ILE A 302 6.16 -12.94 14.58
CA ILE A 302 7.42 -12.27 14.91
C ILE A 302 7.19 -11.04 15.81
N ARG A 303 6.18 -10.21 15.50
CA ARG A 303 5.82 -9.05 16.35
C ARG A 303 5.43 -9.48 17.75
N PHE A 304 4.65 -10.54 17.90
CA PHE A 304 4.26 -11.07 19.19
C PHE A 304 5.48 -11.53 20.01
N LEU A 305 6.42 -12.25 19.40
CA LEU A 305 7.66 -12.67 20.04
C LEU A 305 8.56 -11.50 20.45
N GLN A 306 8.50 -10.39 19.71
CA GLN A 306 9.32 -9.20 19.96
C GLN A 306 8.66 -8.18 20.89
N SER A 307 7.38 -8.30 21.20
CA SER A 307 6.58 -7.32 21.97
C SER A 307 7.01 -7.12 23.42
N GLY A 308 8.01 -7.87 23.90
CA GLY A 308 8.49 -7.78 25.29
C GLY A 308 7.58 -8.43 26.34
N SER A 309 6.45 -9.01 25.93
CA SER A 309 5.53 -9.74 26.80
C SER A 309 6.13 -11.05 27.34
N HIS A 310 7.29 -11.46 26.82
CA HIS A 310 7.98 -12.70 27.17
C HIS A 310 9.37 -12.41 27.73
N PRO A 311 9.51 -12.25 29.06
CA PRO A 311 10.76 -11.79 29.66
C PRO A 311 11.91 -12.84 29.65
N ASN A 312 11.62 -14.10 29.30
CA ASN A 312 12.64 -15.14 29.29
C ASN A 312 12.55 -16.10 28.09
N PRO A 313 13.65 -16.77 27.71
CA PRO A 313 13.71 -17.72 26.59
C PRO A 313 12.74 -18.91 26.71
N ARG A 314 12.43 -19.38 27.91
CA ARG A 314 11.49 -20.49 28.11
C ARG A 314 10.06 -20.08 27.76
N ALA A 315 9.65 -18.90 28.20
CA ALA A 315 8.32 -18.37 27.85
C ALA A 315 8.15 -18.18 26.32
N LEU A 316 9.20 -17.76 25.61
CA LEU A 316 9.23 -17.70 24.15
C LEU A 316 9.07 -19.07 23.50
N GLN A 317 9.78 -20.10 24.04
CA GLN A 317 9.68 -21.46 23.54
C GLN A 317 8.30 -22.06 23.80
N GLU A 318 7.75 -21.87 25.01
CA GLU A 318 6.39 -22.27 25.35
C GLU A 318 5.33 -21.57 24.48
N ALA A 319 5.51 -20.28 24.21
CA ALA A 319 4.65 -19.55 23.29
C ALA A 319 4.67 -20.19 21.89
N LEU A 320 5.85 -20.47 21.34
CA LEU A 320 5.99 -21.08 20.03
C LEU A 320 5.37 -22.49 19.98
N LEU A 321 5.67 -23.34 20.97
CA LEU A 321 5.12 -24.69 21.04
C LEU A 321 3.60 -24.73 21.20
N SER A 322 3.05 -23.71 21.84
CA SER A 322 1.62 -23.62 22.06
C SER A 322 0.84 -23.21 20.79
N TRP A 323 1.51 -22.80 19.71
CA TRP A 323 0.89 -22.53 18.42
C TRP A 323 0.61 -23.78 17.59
N LYS A 324 1.04 -24.94 18.05
CA LYS A 324 0.74 -26.26 17.45
C LYS A 324 -0.73 -26.67 17.60
N VAL A 325 -1.65 -25.73 17.44
CA VAL A 325 -3.08 -26.02 17.40
C VAL A 325 -3.45 -26.35 15.97
N GLN A 326 -3.77 -27.62 15.74
CA GLN A 326 -4.38 -28.07 14.47
C GLN A 326 -5.75 -27.38 14.29
N VAL A 327 -5.74 -26.29 13.55
CA VAL A 327 -6.99 -25.63 13.14
C VAL A 327 -7.49 -26.33 11.88
N LYS A 328 -8.58 -27.05 12.02
CA LYS A 328 -9.06 -27.98 10.98
C LYS A 328 -9.83 -27.34 9.80
N PHE A 329 -10.19 -26.05 9.83
CA PHE A 329 -11.08 -25.48 8.82
C PHE A 329 -10.80 -24.01 8.49
N GLY A 330 -10.60 -23.71 7.18
CA GLY A 330 -10.54 -22.38 6.57
C GLY A 330 -9.14 -21.75 6.48
N ALA A 331 -8.85 -21.08 5.36
CA ALA A 331 -7.55 -20.45 5.08
C ALA A 331 -7.14 -19.39 6.09
N LEU A 332 -8.10 -18.72 6.76
CA LEU A 332 -7.84 -17.70 7.79
C LEU A 332 -7.87 -18.26 9.22
N ALA A 333 -8.24 -19.50 9.42
CA ALA A 333 -8.39 -20.07 10.75
C ALA A 333 -7.10 -20.07 11.60
N PRO A 334 -5.88 -20.29 11.05
CA PRO A 334 -4.65 -20.13 11.80
C PRO A 334 -4.42 -18.68 12.25
N LEU A 335 -4.75 -17.70 11.43
CA LEU A 335 -4.64 -16.28 11.76
C LEU A 335 -5.62 -15.88 12.86
N ASP A 336 -6.86 -16.34 12.78
CA ASP A 336 -7.89 -16.12 13.81
C ASP A 336 -7.47 -16.72 15.15
N ALA A 337 -6.93 -17.94 15.12
CA ALA A 337 -6.41 -18.60 16.32
C ALA A 337 -5.22 -17.84 16.94
N LEU A 338 -4.33 -17.31 16.10
CA LEU A 338 -3.21 -16.46 16.50
C LEU A 338 -3.71 -15.17 17.18
N TYR A 339 -4.65 -14.45 16.59
CA TYR A 339 -5.22 -13.23 17.17
C TYR A 339 -5.98 -13.51 18.47
N ALA A 340 -6.80 -14.56 18.49
CA ALA A 340 -7.50 -14.97 19.72
C ALA A 340 -6.53 -15.26 20.87
N ARG A 341 -5.37 -15.85 20.55
CA ARG A 341 -4.34 -16.12 21.53
C ARG A 341 -3.64 -14.85 22.00
N ILE A 342 -3.27 -13.95 21.09
CA ILE A 342 -2.68 -12.65 21.43
C ILE A 342 -3.59 -11.92 22.42
N LEU A 343 -4.90 -11.89 22.14
CA LEU A 343 -5.90 -11.28 23.01
C LEU A 343 -5.96 -11.95 24.40
N ARG A 344 -5.93 -13.29 24.44
CA ARG A 344 -5.94 -14.03 25.72
C ARG A 344 -4.66 -13.85 26.53
N SER A 345 -3.54 -13.49 25.91
CA SER A 345 -2.27 -13.19 26.59
C SER A 345 -2.20 -11.77 27.16
N SER A 346 -3.18 -10.93 26.85
CA SER A 346 -3.29 -9.60 27.46
C SER A 346 -3.47 -9.69 28.97
N PRO A 347 -2.96 -8.73 29.76
CA PRO A 347 -3.20 -8.66 31.20
C PRO A 347 -4.69 -8.66 31.58
N ASP A 348 -5.53 -8.07 30.75
CA ASP A 348 -6.99 -8.12 30.84
C ASP A 348 -7.60 -8.41 29.47
N PRO A 349 -7.84 -9.69 29.13
CA PRO A 349 -8.39 -10.08 27.84
C PRO A 349 -9.81 -9.54 27.59
N ALA A 350 -10.63 -9.43 28.65
CA ALA A 350 -12.00 -8.94 28.53
C ALA A 350 -12.02 -7.46 28.19
N LEU A 351 -11.23 -6.65 28.87
CA LEU A 351 -11.07 -5.22 28.59
C LEU A 351 -10.47 -5.00 27.19
N SER A 352 -9.47 -5.79 26.80
CA SER A 352 -8.87 -5.72 25.47
C SER A 352 -9.90 -6.01 24.36
N ALA A 353 -10.76 -7.00 24.55
CA ALA A 353 -11.85 -7.31 23.61
C ALA A 353 -12.89 -6.18 23.56
N GLN A 354 -13.23 -5.57 24.71
CA GLN A 354 -14.11 -4.39 24.75
C GLN A 354 -13.53 -3.21 24.00
N TRP A 355 -12.24 -2.90 24.20
CA TRP A 355 -11.56 -1.83 23.46
C TRP A 355 -11.55 -2.07 21.95
N LEU A 356 -11.27 -3.28 21.51
CA LEU A 356 -11.33 -3.63 20.09
C LEU A 356 -12.74 -3.47 19.54
N TRP A 357 -13.75 -3.87 20.30
CA TRP A 357 -15.14 -3.66 19.92
C TRP A 357 -15.48 -2.17 19.82
N VAL A 358 -15.05 -1.35 20.79
CA VAL A 358 -15.22 0.12 20.77
C VAL A 358 -14.52 0.72 19.54
N ILE A 359 -13.24 0.40 19.31
CA ILE A 359 -12.47 0.90 18.16
C ILE A 359 -13.16 0.53 16.83
N LYS A 360 -13.66 -0.71 16.73
CA LYS A 360 -14.37 -1.18 15.54
C LYS A 360 -15.70 -0.46 15.30
N ASN A 361 -16.50 -0.25 16.36
CA ASN A 361 -17.88 0.21 16.23
C ASN A 361 -18.04 1.72 16.39
N TYR A 362 -17.22 2.35 17.23
CA TYR A 362 -17.29 3.81 17.46
C TYR A 362 -16.28 4.57 16.60
N ARG A 363 -15.32 3.89 15.94
CA ARG A 363 -14.28 4.53 15.09
C ARG A 363 -13.83 5.86 15.72
N ALA A 364 -13.38 5.76 16.99
CA ALA A 364 -13.16 6.90 17.88
C ALA A 364 -12.31 7.98 17.20
N PRO A 365 -12.67 9.26 17.33
CA PRO A 365 -11.78 10.34 16.94
C PRO A 365 -10.48 10.24 17.74
N ALA A 366 -9.37 10.70 17.12
CA ALA A 366 -7.98 10.55 17.58
C ALA A 366 -7.66 11.04 19.02
N PHE A 367 -8.65 11.43 19.81
CA PHE A 367 -8.49 11.93 21.17
C PHE A 367 -8.20 10.86 22.24
N PHE A 368 -8.24 9.57 21.90
CA PHE A 368 -8.06 8.49 22.88
C PHE A 368 -6.76 7.70 22.73
N ILE A 369 -5.82 8.15 21.88
CA ILE A 369 -4.50 7.51 21.73
C ILE A 369 -3.44 8.54 22.15
N ASN A 370 -3.34 8.77 23.46
CA ASN A 370 -2.17 9.35 24.13
C ASN A 370 -1.66 8.35 25.15
#